data_49d8222d41f5a5c0728e3d1fbe8ddbbc
#
_entry.id   49d8222d41f5a5c0728e3d1fbe8ddbbc
#
_cell.length_a   1.000
_cell.length_b   1.000
_cell.length_c   1.000
_cell.angle_alpha   90.00
_cell.angle_beta   90.00
_cell.angle_gamma   90.00
#
_symmetry.space_group_name_H-M   'P 1'
#
loop_
_entity.id
_entity.type
_entity.pdbx_description
1 polymer ?
#
loop_
_entity_poly.entity_id
_entity_poly.type
_entity_poly.pdbx_seq_one_letter_code
_entity_poly.pdbx_strand_id
1 'polypeptide(L)'
;MDGVNSAEVFLSNMDYAQVAAAVITQEFIDGIQNEYLAEVISRYPDRFFVCGMCEFRKPGFLAQAKELIARGFKAIKIPAQRLLLTEGRVMLNSEEMMQMFRYMEERDVMLSIDLADGATQVSEMQEVIQECPRLRIAIGHFGMVTRPDWEEQIRLALHPNVMIESGGITWLFNDEFYPFKGAVKAIRKAAELVGMKKLMWGSDYPRTITAITYKMSYDFIVKSPDLQEDEKRLFLGENARKFYGFTDCLLYTSDAAD
;
A
#
# COMPACT_ATOMS: atom_id res chain seq x y z
N MET A 1 19.74 7.86 -17.66
CA MET A 1 18.45 7.99 -18.37
C MET A 1 17.41 8.23 -17.30
N ASP A 2 16.92 9.46 -17.18
CA ASP A 2 15.90 9.81 -16.18
C ASP A 2 14.57 9.26 -16.70
N GLY A 3 14.13 8.14 -16.16
CA GLY A 3 12.87 7.51 -16.55
C GLY A 3 11.68 8.31 -16.01
N VAL A 4 10.85 8.84 -16.88
CA VAL A 4 9.59 9.47 -16.48
C VAL A 4 8.52 8.38 -16.38
N ASN A 5 8.02 8.12 -15.19
CA ASN A 5 6.94 7.17 -14.92
C ASN A 5 5.61 7.93 -14.75
N SER A 6 5.08 8.47 -15.86
CA SER A 6 3.78 9.14 -15.85
C SER A 6 2.62 8.16 -15.66
N ALA A 7 1.44 8.68 -15.32
CA ALA A 7 0.21 7.88 -15.22
C ALA A 7 -0.08 7.11 -16.51
N GLU A 8 0.17 7.69 -17.68
CA GLU A 8 -0.06 7.06 -18.98
C GLU A 8 0.91 5.88 -19.22
N VAL A 9 2.18 6.02 -18.80
CA VAL A 9 3.16 4.91 -18.87
C VAL A 9 2.73 3.79 -17.92
N PHE A 10 2.27 4.14 -16.72
CA PHE A 10 1.77 3.15 -15.77
C PHE A 10 0.51 2.46 -16.29
N LEU A 11 -0.46 3.20 -16.84
CA LEU A 11 -1.66 2.64 -17.47
C LEU A 11 -1.31 1.63 -18.57
N SER A 12 -0.33 1.94 -19.43
CA SER A 12 0.13 1.01 -20.46
C SER A 12 0.67 -0.30 -19.86
N ASN A 13 1.43 -0.23 -18.76
CA ASN A 13 1.89 -1.43 -18.04
C ASN A 13 0.73 -2.20 -17.39
N MET A 14 -0.23 -1.49 -16.78
CA MET A 14 -1.42 -2.09 -16.20
C MET A 14 -2.28 -2.81 -17.26
N ASP A 15 -2.51 -2.17 -18.39
CA ASP A 15 -3.32 -2.74 -19.50
C ASP A 15 -2.65 -4.00 -20.07
N TYR A 16 -1.33 -3.94 -20.32
CA TYR A 16 -0.58 -5.12 -20.76
C TYR A 16 -0.63 -6.26 -19.74
N ALA A 17 -0.57 -5.93 -18.45
CA ALA A 17 -0.61 -6.90 -17.36
C ALA A 17 -2.03 -7.25 -16.90
N GLN A 18 -3.07 -6.73 -17.54
CA GLN A 18 -4.48 -6.94 -17.15
C GLN A 18 -4.79 -6.54 -15.69
N VAL A 19 -4.16 -5.46 -15.21
CA VAL A 19 -4.45 -4.87 -13.89
C VAL A 19 -5.49 -3.77 -14.07
N ALA A 20 -6.66 -3.97 -13.47
CA ALA A 20 -7.82 -3.11 -13.67
C ALA A 20 -7.65 -1.72 -13.04
N ALA A 21 -7.15 -1.65 -11.83
CA ALA A 21 -7.00 -0.40 -11.09
C ALA A 21 -5.78 -0.45 -10.17
N ALA A 22 -5.30 0.71 -9.72
CA ALA A 22 -4.18 0.81 -8.81
C ALA A 22 -4.39 1.93 -7.77
N VAL A 23 -3.80 1.71 -6.59
CA VAL A 23 -3.64 2.73 -5.56
C VAL A 23 -2.27 3.37 -5.73
N ILE A 24 -2.25 4.69 -5.91
CA ILE A 24 -0.99 5.45 -6.07
C ILE A 24 -0.62 6.06 -4.73
N THR A 25 0.54 5.69 -4.23
CA THR A 25 1.18 6.24 -3.04
C THR A 25 2.37 7.10 -3.42
N GLN A 26 2.85 7.91 -2.48
CA GLN A 26 3.99 8.82 -2.66
C GLN A 26 5.11 8.46 -1.69
N GLU A 27 6.33 8.84 -2.04
CA GLU A 27 7.51 8.77 -1.18
C GLU A 27 8.29 10.08 -1.25
N PHE A 28 9.01 10.43 -0.18
CA PHE A 28 9.81 11.66 -0.11
C PHE A 28 10.95 11.72 -1.14
N ILE A 29 11.37 10.58 -1.68
CA ILE A 29 12.43 10.51 -2.70
C ILE A 29 12.04 11.31 -3.95
N ASP A 30 10.76 11.21 -4.37
CA ASP A 30 10.26 11.87 -5.56
C ASP A 30 9.65 13.25 -5.27
N GLY A 31 9.66 13.66 -3.99
CA GLY A 31 8.98 14.86 -3.53
C GLY A 31 7.46 14.70 -3.43
N ILE A 32 6.80 15.75 -2.95
CA ILE A 32 5.33 15.78 -2.79
C ILE A 32 4.70 16.13 -4.14
N GLN A 33 3.86 15.26 -4.67
CA GLN A 33 3.26 15.35 -6.00
C GLN A 33 1.73 15.49 -5.97
N ASN A 34 1.16 16.10 -4.93
CA ASN A 34 -0.28 16.18 -4.73
C ASN A 34 -1.03 16.85 -5.90
N GLU A 35 -0.44 17.89 -6.53
CA GLU A 35 -1.05 18.58 -7.67
C GLU A 35 -1.17 17.65 -8.88
N TYR A 36 -0.08 16.96 -9.21
CA TYR A 36 -0.08 15.98 -10.29
C TYR A 36 -1.09 14.84 -10.02
N LEU A 37 -1.14 14.32 -8.80
CA LEU A 37 -2.09 13.25 -8.45
C LEU A 37 -3.55 13.72 -8.46
N ALA A 38 -3.83 14.98 -8.13
CA ALA A 38 -5.17 15.57 -8.30
C ALA A 38 -5.58 15.63 -9.78
N GLU A 39 -4.64 15.93 -10.70
CA GLU A 39 -4.89 15.83 -12.13
C GLU A 39 -5.11 14.39 -12.58
N VAL A 40 -4.28 13.45 -12.12
CA VAL A 40 -4.39 12.03 -12.47
C VAL A 40 -5.76 11.46 -12.09
N ILE A 41 -6.24 11.70 -10.86
CA ILE A 41 -7.56 11.19 -10.43
C ILE A 41 -8.70 11.83 -11.20
N SER A 42 -8.57 13.10 -11.60
CA SER A 42 -9.57 13.80 -12.42
C SER A 42 -9.66 13.20 -13.84
N ARG A 43 -8.53 12.76 -14.41
CA ARG A 43 -8.47 12.18 -15.76
C ARG A 43 -8.82 10.69 -15.80
N TYR A 44 -8.49 9.96 -14.75
CA TYR A 44 -8.61 8.49 -14.69
C TYR A 44 -9.28 8.00 -13.40
N PRO A 45 -10.49 8.49 -13.06
CA PRO A 45 -11.13 8.22 -11.75
C PRO A 45 -11.44 6.73 -11.51
N ASP A 46 -11.68 5.98 -12.59
CA ASP A 46 -12.00 4.53 -12.51
C ASP A 46 -10.74 3.64 -12.47
N ARG A 47 -9.58 4.22 -12.75
CA ARG A 47 -8.33 3.46 -12.84
C ARG A 47 -7.41 3.68 -11.64
N PHE A 48 -7.51 4.83 -11.00
CA PHE A 48 -6.62 5.20 -9.90
C PHE A 48 -7.37 5.64 -8.65
N PHE A 49 -6.86 5.20 -7.53
CA PHE A 49 -7.11 5.76 -6.21
C PHE A 49 -5.80 6.42 -5.74
N VAL A 50 -5.82 7.68 -5.35
CA VAL A 50 -4.60 8.42 -5.03
C VAL A 50 -4.52 8.77 -3.55
N CYS A 51 -3.33 8.62 -2.95
CA CYS A 51 -3.04 9.05 -1.58
C CYS A 51 -2.30 10.39 -1.61
N GLY A 52 -2.83 11.41 -0.91
CA GLY A 52 -2.10 12.65 -0.67
C GLY A 52 -0.95 12.44 0.31
N MET A 53 0.06 13.31 0.31
CA MET A 53 1.17 13.28 1.24
C MET A 53 1.47 14.67 1.78
N CYS A 54 1.81 14.76 3.07
CA CYS A 54 2.22 16.00 3.73
C CYS A 54 3.73 16.00 4.01
N GLU A 55 4.29 17.17 4.28
CA GLU A 55 5.68 17.29 4.74
C GLU A 55 5.72 17.06 6.26
N PHE A 56 5.61 15.80 6.68
CA PHE A 56 5.56 15.38 8.09
C PHE A 56 6.83 15.69 8.88
N ARG A 57 7.94 15.99 8.22
CA ARG A 57 9.22 16.34 8.84
C ARG A 57 9.30 17.81 9.25
N LYS A 58 8.26 18.59 9.00
CA LYS A 58 8.17 20.01 9.32
C LYS A 58 6.87 20.32 10.06
N PRO A 59 6.86 21.36 10.91
CA PRO A 59 5.62 21.83 11.54
C PRO A 59 4.54 22.20 10.52
N GLY A 60 3.27 22.00 10.88
CA GLY A 60 2.12 22.42 10.07
C GLY A 60 1.56 21.33 9.14
N PHE A 61 2.03 20.10 9.21
CA PHE A 61 1.50 19.00 8.40
C PHE A 61 0.01 18.72 8.68
N LEU A 62 -0.48 18.98 9.89
CA LEU A 62 -1.91 18.86 10.21
C LEU A 62 -2.77 19.81 9.36
N ALA A 63 -2.32 21.04 9.15
CA ALA A 63 -3.02 21.99 8.28
C ALA A 63 -2.99 21.53 6.83
N GLN A 64 -1.85 21.02 6.34
CA GLN A 64 -1.72 20.45 5.01
C GLN A 64 -2.65 19.25 4.82
N ALA A 65 -2.73 18.34 5.79
CA ALA A 65 -3.63 17.19 5.73
C ALA A 65 -5.10 17.63 5.64
N LYS A 66 -5.50 18.60 6.45
CA LYS A 66 -6.86 19.18 6.40
C LYS A 66 -7.18 19.81 5.03
N GLU A 67 -6.23 20.50 4.44
CA GLU A 67 -6.37 21.08 3.09
C GLU A 67 -6.54 19.99 2.03
N LEU A 68 -5.68 18.96 2.03
CA LEU A 68 -5.79 17.83 1.09
C LEU A 68 -7.15 17.13 1.20
N ILE A 69 -7.62 16.89 2.41
CA ILE A 69 -8.93 16.28 2.66
C ILE A 69 -10.06 17.17 2.16
N ALA A 70 -9.98 18.49 2.38
CA ALA A 70 -10.95 19.45 1.86
C ALA A 70 -10.96 19.50 0.31
N ARG A 71 -9.82 19.23 -0.33
CA ARG A 71 -9.68 19.10 -1.79
C ARG A 71 -10.19 17.76 -2.33
N GLY A 72 -10.61 16.84 -1.47
CA GLY A 72 -11.22 15.57 -1.87
C GLY A 72 -10.31 14.35 -1.86
N PHE A 73 -9.07 14.45 -1.38
CA PHE A 73 -8.23 13.27 -1.17
C PHE A 73 -8.88 12.34 -0.14
N LYS A 74 -8.99 11.05 -0.49
CA LYS A 74 -9.64 10.01 0.32
C LYS A 74 -8.66 9.17 1.14
N ALA A 75 -7.37 9.41 0.97
CA ALA A 75 -6.31 8.81 1.76
C ALA A 75 -5.11 9.73 1.90
N ILE A 76 -4.39 9.58 3.03
CA ILE A 76 -3.09 10.20 3.28
C ILE A 76 -2.05 9.10 3.37
N LYS A 77 -0.92 9.28 2.65
CA LYS A 77 0.26 8.41 2.71
C LYS A 77 1.27 8.96 3.71
N ILE A 78 1.79 8.09 4.57
CA ILE A 78 2.88 8.39 5.50
C ILE A 78 4.03 7.39 5.28
N PRO A 79 5.17 7.83 4.72
CA PRO A 79 6.41 7.03 4.73
C PRO A 79 7.04 7.10 6.14
N ALA A 80 6.47 6.36 7.11
CA ALA A 80 6.81 6.51 8.53
C ALA A 80 8.24 6.06 8.86
N GLN A 81 8.80 5.12 8.10
CA GLN A 81 10.21 4.74 8.21
C GLN A 81 11.16 5.93 8.02
N ARG A 82 10.77 6.92 7.21
CA ARG A 82 11.58 8.13 6.96
C ARG A 82 11.54 9.11 8.14
N LEU A 83 10.49 9.06 8.95
CA LEU A 83 10.31 9.94 10.10
C LEU A 83 11.26 9.57 11.26
N LEU A 84 11.77 8.34 11.29
CA LEU A 84 12.79 7.90 12.25
C LEU A 84 14.15 8.53 11.99
N LEU A 85 14.44 8.88 10.72
CA LEU A 85 15.72 9.43 10.28
C LEU A 85 15.77 10.96 10.32
N THR A 86 14.66 11.59 10.65
CA THR A 86 14.53 13.04 10.75
C THR A 86 15.17 13.54 12.03
N GLU A 87 15.90 14.66 11.98
CA GLU A 87 16.36 15.35 13.18
C GLU A 87 15.13 15.71 14.03
N GLY A 88 15.11 15.21 15.28
CA GLY A 88 13.92 15.30 16.13
C GLY A 88 12.81 14.29 15.78
N ARG A 89 13.17 13.02 15.56
CA ARG A 89 12.28 11.88 15.29
C ARG A 89 10.78 12.18 15.52
N VAL A 90 9.98 12.07 14.47
CA VAL A 90 8.52 12.22 14.57
C VAL A 90 7.89 10.88 14.97
N MET A 91 7.27 10.84 16.15
CA MET A 91 6.57 9.65 16.64
C MET A 91 5.16 9.59 16.09
N LEU A 92 4.69 8.39 15.69
CA LEU A 92 3.33 8.20 15.17
C LEU A 92 2.25 8.49 16.23
N ASN A 93 2.56 8.25 17.49
CA ASN A 93 1.68 8.53 18.63
C ASN A 93 1.88 9.94 19.24
N SER A 94 2.61 10.84 18.56
CA SER A 94 2.69 12.24 19.00
C SER A 94 1.33 12.94 18.90
N GLU A 95 1.10 13.95 19.75
CA GLU A 95 -0.20 14.62 19.82
C GLU A 95 -0.66 15.21 18.47
N GLU A 96 0.24 15.83 17.70
CA GLU A 96 -0.11 16.39 16.40
C GLU A 96 -0.48 15.31 15.38
N MET A 97 0.23 14.15 15.37
CA MET A 97 -0.12 13.00 14.55
C MET A 97 -1.46 12.40 14.96
N MET A 98 -1.71 12.25 16.26
CA MET A 98 -2.97 11.73 16.78
C MET A 98 -4.16 12.65 16.45
N GLN A 99 -3.97 13.97 16.50
CA GLN A 99 -5.01 14.93 16.04
C GLN A 99 -5.32 14.74 14.55
N MET A 100 -4.31 14.49 13.72
CA MET A 100 -4.50 14.20 12.30
C MET A 100 -5.25 12.88 12.09
N PHE A 101 -4.89 11.80 12.78
CA PHE A 101 -5.55 10.51 12.65
C PHE A 101 -7.02 10.55 13.09
N ARG A 102 -7.33 11.22 14.19
CA ARG A 102 -8.73 11.47 14.63
C ARG A 102 -9.51 12.27 13.58
N TYR A 103 -8.91 13.30 13.00
CA TYR A 103 -9.53 14.09 11.94
C TYR A 103 -9.78 13.28 10.67
N MET A 104 -8.83 12.38 10.29
CA MET A 104 -9.00 11.45 9.18
C MET A 104 -10.13 10.45 9.46
N GLU A 105 -10.17 9.87 10.66
CA GLU A 105 -11.22 8.94 11.07
C GLU A 105 -12.62 9.56 11.00
N GLU A 106 -12.78 10.79 11.52
CA GLU A 106 -14.05 11.53 11.48
C GLU A 106 -14.56 11.82 10.06
N ARG A 107 -13.65 11.87 9.09
CA ARG A 107 -13.93 12.18 7.68
C ARG A 107 -13.94 10.97 6.77
N ASP A 108 -13.80 9.76 7.32
CA ASP A 108 -13.65 8.50 6.56
C ASP A 108 -12.50 8.56 5.53
N VAL A 109 -11.38 9.19 5.91
CA VAL A 109 -10.15 9.26 5.11
C VAL A 109 -9.20 8.16 5.55
N MET A 110 -8.68 7.38 4.62
CA MET A 110 -7.82 6.24 4.88
C MET A 110 -6.38 6.65 5.17
N LEU A 111 -5.69 5.82 5.94
CA LEU A 111 -4.25 5.88 6.15
C LEU A 111 -3.56 4.81 5.31
N SER A 112 -2.63 5.22 4.44
CA SER A 112 -1.62 4.34 3.84
C SER A 112 -0.28 4.64 4.51
N ILE A 113 0.39 3.62 5.06
CA ILE A 113 1.59 3.84 5.87
C ILE A 113 2.64 2.77 5.63
N ASP A 114 3.91 3.19 5.51
CA ASP A 114 5.05 2.27 5.51
C ASP A 114 5.79 2.42 6.83
N LEU A 115 5.73 1.37 7.64
CA LEU A 115 6.46 1.31 8.90
C LEU A 115 7.93 0.95 8.66
N ALA A 116 8.78 1.27 9.63
CA ALA A 116 10.16 0.81 9.64
C ALA A 116 10.25 -0.71 9.82
N ASP A 117 11.40 -1.28 9.45
CA ASP A 117 11.65 -2.72 9.47
C ASP A 117 11.26 -3.38 10.82
N GLY A 118 10.64 -4.54 10.73
CA GLY A 118 10.31 -5.38 11.88
C GLY A 118 9.36 -4.71 12.87
N ALA A 119 9.68 -4.82 14.16
CA ALA A 119 8.82 -4.33 15.26
C ALA A 119 9.04 -2.85 15.65
N THR A 120 9.90 -2.11 14.93
CA THR A 120 10.41 -0.80 15.35
C THR A 120 9.32 0.24 15.68
N GLN A 121 8.24 0.28 14.90
CA GLN A 121 7.13 1.23 15.07
C GLN A 121 5.80 0.55 15.42
N VAL A 122 5.83 -0.75 15.74
CA VAL A 122 4.61 -1.52 16.03
C VAL A 122 3.87 -0.98 17.25
N SER A 123 4.58 -0.64 18.34
CA SER A 123 3.94 -0.10 19.55
C SER A 123 3.26 1.24 19.30
N GLU A 124 3.92 2.14 18.56
CA GLU A 124 3.34 3.44 18.19
C GLU A 124 2.07 3.24 17.33
N MET A 125 2.15 2.30 16.35
CA MET A 125 1.01 2.01 15.48
C MET A 125 -0.14 1.33 16.22
N GLN A 126 0.12 0.50 17.22
CA GLN A 126 -0.91 -0.08 18.09
C GLN A 126 -1.69 1.00 18.85
N GLU A 127 -1.00 2.01 19.38
CA GLU A 127 -1.66 3.14 20.04
C GLU A 127 -2.59 3.89 19.06
N VAL A 128 -2.11 4.17 17.84
CA VAL A 128 -2.94 4.79 16.79
C VAL A 128 -4.19 3.96 16.49
N ILE A 129 -4.04 2.64 16.32
CA ILE A 129 -5.15 1.72 16.02
C ILE A 129 -6.17 1.69 17.18
N GLN A 130 -5.71 1.72 18.42
CA GLN A 130 -6.57 1.70 19.61
C GLN A 130 -7.35 3.01 19.78
N GLU A 131 -6.71 4.14 19.53
CA GLU A 131 -7.31 5.47 19.64
C GLU A 131 -8.24 5.81 18.46
N CYS A 132 -7.96 5.25 17.28
CA CYS A 132 -8.72 5.48 16.04
C CYS A 132 -9.24 4.15 15.46
N PRO A 133 -10.17 3.45 16.15
CA PRO A 133 -10.57 2.08 15.77
C PRO A 133 -11.38 1.99 14.47
N ARG A 134 -11.89 3.10 13.95
CA ARG A 134 -12.60 3.16 12.67
C ARG A 134 -11.73 3.67 11.52
N LEU A 135 -10.53 4.21 11.81
CA LEU A 135 -9.59 4.64 10.79
C LEU A 135 -9.17 3.43 9.96
N ARG A 136 -9.49 3.43 8.67
CA ARG A 136 -9.05 2.37 7.74
C ARG A 136 -7.58 2.54 7.44
N ILE A 137 -6.79 1.49 7.68
CA ILE A 137 -5.33 1.54 7.62
C ILE A 137 -4.82 0.45 6.68
N ALA A 138 -3.99 0.83 5.69
CA ALA A 138 -3.21 -0.08 4.87
C ALA A 138 -1.72 0.07 5.22
N ILE A 139 -1.11 -0.99 5.76
CA ILE A 139 0.31 -1.04 6.08
C ILE A 139 1.04 -1.69 4.91
N GLY A 140 1.98 -0.96 4.30
CA GLY A 140 2.73 -1.38 3.12
C GLY A 140 3.93 -2.28 3.43
N HIS A 141 4.54 -2.82 2.35
CA HIS A 141 5.80 -3.54 2.34
C HIS A 141 5.88 -4.82 3.17
N PHE A 142 4.75 -5.38 3.62
CA PHE A 142 4.67 -6.69 4.28
C PHE A 142 5.65 -6.87 5.45
N GLY A 143 5.85 -5.79 6.23
CA GLY A 143 6.78 -5.78 7.37
C GLY A 143 8.25 -5.92 6.99
N MET A 144 8.61 -5.78 5.70
CA MET A 144 9.94 -6.09 5.18
C MET A 144 10.34 -7.54 5.48
N VAL A 145 9.56 -8.48 4.98
CA VAL A 145 9.53 -9.93 5.30
C VAL A 145 10.87 -10.67 5.37
N THR A 146 11.95 -10.12 4.86
CA THR A 146 13.32 -10.66 5.02
C THR A 146 14.06 -10.13 6.26
N ARG A 147 13.41 -9.26 7.04
CA ARG A 147 13.94 -8.69 8.29
C ARG A 147 13.40 -9.43 9.51
N PRO A 148 14.16 -9.45 10.63
CA PRO A 148 13.66 -10.01 11.88
C PRO A 148 12.34 -9.32 12.33
N ASP A 149 11.50 -10.07 13.01
CA ASP A 149 10.25 -9.59 13.65
C ASP A 149 9.22 -8.96 12.69
N TRP A 150 9.30 -9.27 11.38
CA TRP A 150 8.35 -8.76 10.38
C TRP A 150 6.90 -9.19 10.68
N GLU A 151 6.71 -10.35 11.29
CA GLU A 151 5.41 -10.87 11.68
C GLU A 151 4.66 -9.94 12.66
N GLU A 152 5.37 -9.15 13.44
CA GLU A 152 4.74 -8.22 14.38
C GLU A 152 3.95 -7.12 13.65
N GLN A 153 4.44 -6.66 12.49
CA GLN A 153 3.63 -5.75 11.65
C GLN A 153 2.41 -6.46 11.05
N ILE A 154 2.57 -7.72 10.63
CA ILE A 154 1.44 -8.49 10.08
C ILE A 154 0.34 -8.64 11.15
N ARG A 155 0.71 -8.91 12.41
CA ARG A 155 -0.24 -9.07 13.51
C ARG A 155 -1.10 -7.83 13.78
N LEU A 156 -0.68 -6.64 13.36
CA LEU A 156 -1.51 -5.44 13.42
C LEU A 156 -2.83 -5.61 12.64
N ALA A 157 -2.85 -6.45 11.60
CA ALA A 157 -4.06 -6.75 10.86
C ALA A 157 -5.06 -7.69 11.57
N LEU A 158 -4.74 -8.16 12.78
CA LEU A 158 -5.75 -8.77 13.65
C LEU A 158 -6.83 -7.75 14.06
N HIS A 159 -6.52 -6.45 14.02
CA HIS A 159 -7.51 -5.40 14.18
C HIS A 159 -8.38 -5.29 12.92
N PRO A 160 -9.73 -5.11 13.08
CA PRO A 160 -10.66 -5.17 11.96
C PRO A 160 -10.44 -4.09 10.90
N ASN A 161 -9.93 -2.93 11.28
CA ASN A 161 -9.70 -1.75 10.44
C ASN A 161 -8.33 -1.73 9.73
N VAL A 162 -7.50 -2.76 9.92
CA VAL A 162 -6.14 -2.83 9.36
C VAL A 162 -6.04 -3.88 8.26
N MET A 163 -5.36 -3.53 7.17
CA MET A 163 -4.97 -4.40 6.06
C MET A 163 -3.45 -4.32 5.87
N ILE A 164 -2.86 -5.40 5.35
CA ILE A 164 -1.44 -5.46 4.97
C ILE A 164 -1.32 -5.51 3.46
N GLU A 165 -0.45 -4.71 2.91
CA GLU A 165 -0.18 -4.61 1.48
C GLU A 165 1.25 -5.07 1.19
N SER A 166 1.42 -5.88 0.12
CA SER A 166 2.69 -6.58 -0.13
C SER A 166 3.76 -5.76 -0.85
N GLY A 167 3.53 -4.50 -1.12
CA GLY A 167 4.36 -3.58 -1.90
C GLY A 167 5.76 -4.06 -2.24
N GLY A 168 5.97 -4.50 -3.48
CA GLY A 168 7.29 -4.91 -3.93
C GLY A 168 7.88 -6.16 -3.28
N ILE A 169 7.08 -7.06 -2.73
CA ILE A 169 7.58 -8.29 -2.10
C ILE A 169 8.63 -9.04 -2.95
N THR A 170 8.52 -8.96 -4.28
CA THR A 170 9.44 -9.64 -5.20
C THR A 170 10.88 -9.13 -5.11
N TRP A 171 11.10 -7.82 -4.88
CA TRP A 171 12.46 -7.31 -4.79
C TRP A 171 13.18 -7.72 -3.49
N LEU A 172 12.45 -8.10 -2.44
CA LEU A 172 13.02 -8.72 -1.24
C LEU A 172 13.58 -10.12 -1.48
N PHE A 173 13.17 -10.76 -2.58
CA PHE A 173 13.54 -12.12 -2.96
C PHE A 173 14.22 -12.18 -4.35
N ASN A 174 14.81 -11.10 -4.81
CA ASN A 174 15.51 -11.06 -6.11
C ASN A 174 16.59 -12.14 -6.25
N ASP A 175 17.26 -12.53 -5.16
CA ASP A 175 18.30 -13.55 -5.16
C ASP A 175 17.75 -14.97 -5.40
N GLU A 176 16.44 -15.18 -5.24
CA GLU A 176 15.81 -16.49 -5.45
C GLU A 176 15.41 -16.76 -6.90
N PHE A 177 15.48 -15.77 -7.76
CA PHE A 177 14.89 -15.81 -9.10
C PHE A 177 13.39 -16.12 -9.10
N TYR A 178 12.77 -15.98 -10.30
CA TYR A 178 11.40 -16.42 -10.51
C TYR A 178 11.28 -17.94 -10.31
N PRO A 179 10.27 -18.49 -9.60
CA PRO A 179 9.01 -17.85 -9.19
C PRO A 179 8.96 -17.37 -7.72
N PHE A 180 10.01 -16.89 -7.14
CA PHE A 180 10.02 -16.26 -5.81
C PHE A 180 9.38 -17.11 -4.70
N LYS A 181 9.88 -18.33 -4.50
CA LYS A 181 9.30 -19.28 -3.54
C LYS A 181 9.28 -18.76 -2.09
N GLY A 182 10.27 -17.95 -1.71
CA GLY A 182 10.30 -17.28 -0.41
C GLY A 182 9.17 -16.28 -0.24
N ALA A 183 8.83 -15.52 -1.30
CA ALA A 183 7.70 -14.62 -1.28
C ALA A 183 6.37 -15.37 -1.07
N VAL A 184 6.18 -16.51 -1.77
CA VAL A 184 4.98 -17.35 -1.59
C VAL A 184 4.90 -17.90 -0.15
N LYS A 185 6.02 -18.37 0.41
CA LYS A 185 6.08 -18.83 1.81
C LYS A 185 5.73 -17.71 2.80
N ALA A 186 6.20 -16.51 2.54
CA ALA A 186 5.89 -15.35 3.37
C ALA A 186 4.40 -14.98 3.31
N ILE A 187 3.78 -14.99 2.12
CA ILE A 187 2.33 -14.79 1.95
C ILE A 187 1.55 -15.87 2.72
N ARG A 188 1.93 -17.15 2.61
CA ARG A 188 1.32 -18.24 3.37
C ARG A 188 1.43 -18.02 4.88
N LYS A 189 2.63 -17.65 5.35
CA LYS A 189 2.87 -17.38 6.77
C LYS A 189 2.01 -16.22 7.29
N ALA A 190 1.91 -15.13 6.53
CA ALA A 190 1.04 -14.02 6.88
C ALA A 190 -0.44 -14.43 6.90
N ALA A 191 -0.89 -15.23 5.93
CA ALA A 191 -2.26 -15.75 5.90
C ALA A 191 -2.58 -16.66 7.09
N GLU A 192 -1.60 -17.46 7.58
CA GLU A 192 -1.75 -18.23 8.82
C GLU A 192 -1.93 -17.35 10.07
N LEU A 193 -1.30 -16.16 10.08
CA LEU A 193 -1.36 -15.25 11.21
C LEU A 193 -2.66 -14.45 11.26
N VAL A 194 -3.14 -13.94 10.12
CA VAL A 194 -4.24 -12.95 10.08
C VAL A 194 -5.38 -13.31 9.12
N GLY A 195 -5.21 -14.37 8.33
CA GLY A 195 -6.14 -14.77 7.28
C GLY A 195 -5.92 -14.01 5.96
N MET A 196 -6.14 -14.70 4.83
CA MET A 196 -5.93 -14.13 3.48
C MET A 196 -6.79 -12.88 3.24
N LYS A 197 -7.94 -12.74 3.89
CA LYS A 197 -8.84 -11.58 3.79
C LYS A 197 -8.24 -10.27 4.29
N LYS A 198 -7.09 -10.32 4.97
CA LYS A 198 -6.36 -9.17 5.51
C LYS A 198 -5.17 -8.74 4.66
N LEU A 199 -4.89 -9.46 3.59
CA LEU A 199 -3.70 -9.28 2.77
C LEU A 199 -4.08 -8.77 1.39
N MET A 200 -3.31 -7.80 0.87
CA MET A 200 -3.49 -7.22 -0.46
C MET A 200 -2.16 -7.27 -1.23
N TRP A 201 -2.24 -7.52 -2.52
CA TRP A 201 -1.09 -7.38 -3.41
C TRP A 201 -0.83 -5.91 -3.73
N GLY A 202 0.44 -5.54 -3.78
CA GLY A 202 0.95 -4.31 -4.32
C GLY A 202 2.24 -4.54 -5.09
N SER A 203 2.47 -3.78 -6.13
CA SER A 203 3.60 -3.97 -7.04
C SER A 203 4.87 -3.22 -6.64
N ASP A 204 4.74 -2.11 -5.91
CA ASP A 204 5.81 -1.12 -5.72
C ASP A 204 6.38 -0.62 -7.08
N TYR A 205 5.49 -0.41 -8.06
CA TYR A 205 5.86 0.23 -9.32
C TYR A 205 6.24 1.70 -9.07
N PRO A 206 7.29 2.25 -9.67
CA PRO A 206 8.11 1.68 -10.73
C PRO A 206 9.34 0.88 -10.26
N ARG A 207 9.63 0.79 -8.98
CA ARG A 207 10.82 0.08 -8.47
C ARG A 207 10.89 -1.36 -8.96
N THR A 208 9.79 -2.09 -8.92
CA THR A 208 9.72 -3.50 -9.33
C THR A 208 10.16 -3.71 -10.78
N ILE A 209 9.84 -2.82 -11.70
CA ILE A 209 10.21 -2.98 -13.11
C ILE A 209 11.69 -2.71 -13.40
N THR A 210 12.47 -2.34 -12.42
CA THR A 210 13.94 -2.26 -12.57
C THR A 210 14.61 -3.64 -12.60
N ALA A 211 13.92 -4.68 -12.12
CA ALA A 211 14.43 -6.05 -12.04
C ALA A 211 13.61 -7.06 -12.85
N ILE A 212 12.29 -6.89 -12.90
CA ILE A 212 11.35 -7.81 -13.54
C ILE A 212 10.27 -7.04 -14.32
N THR A 213 9.50 -7.73 -15.18
CA THR A 213 8.35 -7.08 -15.82
C THR A 213 7.22 -6.84 -14.81
N TYR A 214 6.36 -5.84 -15.08
CA TYR A 214 5.22 -5.57 -14.21
C TYR A 214 4.33 -6.81 -14.01
N LYS A 215 4.09 -7.58 -15.07
CA LYS A 215 3.32 -8.84 -15.00
C LYS A 215 3.98 -9.88 -14.08
N MET A 216 5.30 -10.02 -14.10
CA MET A 216 6.01 -10.97 -13.25
C MET A 216 5.85 -10.65 -11.75
N SER A 217 5.50 -9.41 -11.38
CA SER A 217 5.32 -9.02 -9.97
C SER A 217 4.14 -9.73 -9.28
N TYR A 218 3.22 -10.31 -10.05
CA TYR A 218 2.08 -11.07 -9.52
C TYR A 218 1.92 -12.46 -10.16
N ASP A 219 2.47 -12.70 -11.36
CA ASP A 219 2.28 -13.94 -12.12
C ASP A 219 2.76 -15.19 -11.34
N PHE A 220 3.78 -15.02 -10.50
CA PHE A 220 4.24 -16.09 -9.61
C PHE A 220 3.18 -16.51 -8.57
N ILE A 221 2.30 -15.61 -8.16
CA ILE A 221 1.17 -15.88 -7.27
C ILE A 221 0.10 -16.68 -8.04
N VAL A 222 -0.26 -16.22 -9.24
CA VAL A 222 -1.22 -16.89 -10.12
C VAL A 222 -0.81 -18.33 -10.38
N LYS A 223 0.47 -18.57 -10.68
CA LYS A 223 1.03 -19.88 -11.03
C LYS A 223 1.42 -20.74 -9.81
N SER A 224 1.37 -20.18 -8.61
CA SER A 224 1.76 -20.95 -7.41
C SER A 224 0.79 -22.09 -7.14
N PRO A 225 1.29 -23.32 -6.96
CA PRO A 225 0.47 -24.43 -6.48
C PRO A 225 0.19 -24.38 -4.96
N ASP A 226 0.92 -23.52 -4.23
CA ASP A 226 0.85 -23.43 -2.77
C ASP A 226 -0.28 -22.49 -2.28
N LEU A 227 -0.97 -21.80 -3.20
CA LEU A 227 -2.10 -20.93 -2.91
C LEU A 227 -3.36 -21.46 -3.61
N GLN A 228 -4.49 -21.49 -2.88
CA GLN A 228 -5.77 -21.88 -3.46
C GLN A 228 -6.34 -20.76 -4.35
N GLU A 229 -7.21 -21.08 -5.29
CA GLU A 229 -7.76 -20.10 -6.24
C GLU A 229 -8.54 -18.98 -5.57
N ASP A 230 -9.26 -19.26 -4.49
CA ASP A 230 -9.95 -18.24 -3.69
C ASP A 230 -8.97 -17.34 -2.93
N GLU A 231 -7.85 -17.90 -2.43
CA GLU A 231 -6.78 -17.11 -1.79
C GLU A 231 -6.12 -16.16 -2.80
N LYS A 232 -5.82 -16.65 -4.01
CA LYS A 232 -5.24 -15.83 -5.10
C LYS A 232 -6.18 -14.67 -5.46
N ARG A 233 -7.46 -14.96 -5.65
CA ARG A 233 -8.47 -13.95 -5.99
C ARG A 233 -8.60 -12.88 -4.90
N LEU A 234 -8.64 -13.27 -3.63
CA LEU A 234 -8.66 -12.34 -2.50
C LEU A 234 -7.42 -11.46 -2.49
N PHE A 235 -6.23 -12.07 -2.54
CA PHE A 235 -4.96 -11.36 -2.43
C PHE A 235 -4.69 -10.42 -3.60
N LEU A 236 -4.97 -10.85 -4.84
CA LEU A 236 -4.63 -10.11 -6.04
C LEU A 236 -5.62 -8.97 -6.37
N GLY A 237 -6.82 -8.96 -5.78
CA GLY A 237 -7.77 -7.90 -6.16
C GLY A 237 -8.97 -7.70 -5.24
N GLU A 238 -9.68 -8.74 -4.84
CA GLU A 238 -10.96 -8.56 -4.11
C GLU A 238 -10.83 -7.80 -2.80
N ASN A 239 -9.75 -8.06 -2.04
CA ASN A 239 -9.51 -7.37 -0.78
C ASN A 239 -9.24 -5.87 -1.01
N ALA A 240 -8.37 -5.52 -1.97
CA ALA A 240 -8.09 -4.13 -2.31
C ALA A 240 -9.33 -3.43 -2.89
N ARG A 241 -10.05 -4.08 -3.80
CA ARG A 241 -11.30 -3.56 -4.35
C ARG A 241 -12.29 -3.17 -3.27
N LYS A 242 -12.52 -4.08 -2.31
CA LYS A 242 -13.44 -3.84 -1.19
C LYS A 242 -12.92 -2.76 -0.25
N PHE A 243 -11.63 -2.78 0.06
CA PHE A 243 -11.03 -1.84 1.02
C PHE A 243 -11.03 -0.40 0.49
N TYR A 244 -10.63 -0.19 -0.77
CA TYR A 244 -10.56 1.12 -1.39
C TYR A 244 -11.86 1.58 -2.06
N GLY A 245 -12.84 0.67 -2.22
CA GLY A 245 -14.14 0.99 -2.80
C GLY A 245 -14.14 1.10 -4.32
N PHE A 246 -13.28 0.37 -5.02
CA PHE A 246 -13.35 0.27 -6.48
C PHE A 246 -14.65 -0.42 -6.92
N THR A 247 -15.31 0.11 -7.95
CA THR A 247 -16.59 -0.40 -8.48
C THR A 247 -16.41 -1.68 -9.31
N ASP A 248 -17.47 -2.48 -9.44
CA ASP A 248 -17.46 -3.74 -10.17
C ASP A 248 -17.31 -3.59 -11.70
N CYS A 249 -17.46 -2.38 -12.25
CA CYS A 249 -17.33 -2.10 -13.69
C CYS A 249 -15.93 -2.37 -14.28
N LEU A 250 -14.93 -2.65 -13.44
CA LEU A 250 -13.54 -2.92 -13.86
C LEU A 250 -13.23 -4.42 -14.01
N LEU A 251 -14.19 -5.32 -13.77
CA LEU A 251 -14.02 -6.74 -14.06
C LEU A 251 -14.12 -6.96 -15.56
N TYR A 252 -13.00 -6.92 -16.27
CA TYR A 252 -12.89 -7.61 -17.54
C TYR A 252 -13.09 -9.10 -17.27
N THR A 253 -14.27 -9.59 -17.57
CA THR A 253 -14.50 -11.03 -17.61
C THR A 253 -13.57 -11.63 -18.66
N SER A 254 -12.76 -12.58 -18.25
CA SER A 254 -11.86 -13.36 -19.12
C SER A 254 -12.64 -14.34 -20.00
N ASP A 255 -13.61 -13.85 -20.77
CA ASP A 255 -14.37 -14.65 -21.73
C ASP A 255 -13.91 -14.41 -23.17
N ALA A 256 -12.60 -14.15 -23.35
CA ALA A 256 -11.97 -14.08 -24.66
C ALA A 256 -10.67 -14.89 -24.66
N ALA A 257 -10.80 -16.20 -24.50
CA ALA A 257 -9.75 -17.16 -24.84
C ALA A 257 -10.40 -18.33 -25.56
N ASP A 258 -10.61 -18.19 -26.86
CA ASP A 258 -10.64 -19.24 -27.84
C ASP A 258 -9.59 -18.94 -28.92
#